data_59587285057023c31db4e4ec7739da02
#
_entry.id   59587285057023c31db4e4ec7739da02
#
_cell.length_a   1.000
_cell.length_b   1.000
_cell.length_c   1.000
_cell.angle_alpha   90.00
_cell.angle_beta   90.00
_cell.angle_gamma   90.00
#
_symmetry.space_group_name_H-M   'P 1'
#
loop_
_entity.id
_entity.type
_entity.pdbx_description
1 polymer ?
#
loop_
_entity_poly.entity_id
_entity_poly.type
_entity_poly.pdbx_seq_one_letter_code
_entity_poly.pdbx_strand_id
1 'polypeptide(L)'
;MSFLELQNITKIYPNGTKAVNETSLNIENGEFVVFVGPSGCGKSTLLRMIAGLEDITSGEIVLDSNIINNIDPSERDVAMVFQNYALYPHMTVYNNMAYGLKNRGISKQEIENKVNDAAKLLEIDSYLERKPSMLSGGQRQRVAMGRAIVRNPKIFLFDEPLSNLDAKLRNQMRLEIKKLQRQMGVTSIFVTHDQTEAMTLGDRIVVINNGIVEQVGTPKEIYSKPNTKFVAEFIGSPQMNIFNCKIDNGTAKIDNHSINLDNSVNNDDASIGIRPDDIQISDSGSITCKANLVEYLGSDMIIYSSLGDQEFSCKLSSKIDVKAGNEFKFDIQPNLVHIFDNSSGKRLD
;
A
#
# COMPACT_ATOMS: atom_id res chain seq x y z
N MET A 1 -9.51 -18.03 -13.66
CA MET A 1 -8.11 -18.37 -13.98
C MET A 1 -7.30 -17.12 -13.73
N SER A 2 -6.20 -17.24 -13.01
CA SER A 2 -5.31 -16.14 -12.68
C SER A 2 -4.75 -15.52 -13.97
N PHE A 3 -4.63 -14.19 -14.02
CA PHE A 3 -4.17 -13.46 -15.20
C PHE A 3 -2.66 -13.21 -15.16
N LEU A 4 -2.13 -12.89 -13.97
CA LEU A 4 -0.70 -12.82 -13.69
C LEU A 4 -0.38 -13.71 -12.49
N GLU A 5 0.59 -14.60 -12.66
CA GLU A 5 1.05 -15.49 -11.60
C GLU A 5 2.54 -15.29 -11.36
N LEU A 6 2.89 -15.10 -10.11
CA LEU A 6 4.26 -15.14 -9.62
C LEU A 6 4.43 -16.50 -8.91
N GLN A 7 5.35 -17.33 -9.36
CA GLN A 7 5.54 -18.67 -8.82
C GLN A 7 6.94 -18.78 -8.22
N ASN A 8 7.04 -18.75 -6.88
CA ASN A 8 8.29 -18.87 -6.10
C ASN A 8 9.40 -17.90 -6.55
N ILE A 9 9.03 -16.67 -6.87
CA ILE A 9 9.95 -15.65 -7.38
C ILE A 9 10.97 -15.30 -6.32
N THR A 10 12.24 -15.40 -6.70
CA THR A 10 13.37 -15.00 -5.86
C THR A 10 14.30 -14.07 -6.63
N LYS A 11 14.81 -13.04 -5.95
CA LYS A 11 15.86 -12.16 -6.44
C LYS A 11 16.99 -12.07 -5.43
N ILE A 12 18.19 -12.47 -5.87
CA ILE A 12 19.45 -12.30 -5.15
C ILE A 12 20.38 -11.46 -6.01
N TYR A 13 20.83 -10.33 -5.50
CA TYR A 13 21.80 -9.47 -6.17
C TYR A 13 23.22 -10.02 -6.05
N PRO A 14 24.18 -9.62 -6.93
CA PRO A 14 25.57 -10.11 -6.89
C PRO A 14 26.29 -9.90 -5.56
N ASN A 15 25.87 -8.92 -4.76
CA ASN A 15 26.40 -8.67 -3.41
C ASN A 15 25.81 -9.59 -2.34
N GLY A 16 25.00 -10.59 -2.71
CA GLY A 16 24.35 -11.53 -1.80
C GLY A 16 23.05 -11.04 -1.18
N THR A 17 22.61 -9.80 -1.44
CA THR A 17 21.34 -9.27 -0.91
C THR A 17 20.15 -9.99 -1.53
N LYS A 18 19.36 -10.67 -0.72
CA LYS A 18 18.09 -11.31 -1.13
C LYS A 18 16.96 -10.29 -1.05
N ALA A 19 16.65 -9.64 -2.18
CA ALA A 19 15.66 -8.57 -2.24
C ALA A 19 14.23 -9.08 -2.35
N VAL A 20 14.02 -10.27 -2.91
CA VAL A 20 12.70 -10.96 -2.98
C VAL A 20 12.94 -12.43 -2.65
N ASN A 21 12.10 -13.00 -1.79
CA ASN A 21 12.25 -14.33 -1.23
C ASN A 21 11.01 -15.18 -1.47
N GLU A 22 11.10 -16.11 -2.43
CA GLU A 22 10.11 -17.16 -2.72
C GLU A 22 8.65 -16.62 -2.78
N THR A 23 8.48 -15.45 -3.41
CA THR A 23 7.18 -14.80 -3.54
C THR A 23 6.29 -15.54 -4.51
N SER A 24 5.12 -15.98 -4.05
CA SER A 24 4.05 -16.52 -4.87
C SER A 24 2.80 -15.67 -4.72
N LEU A 25 2.22 -15.25 -5.85
CA LEU A 25 1.07 -14.35 -5.87
C LEU A 25 0.28 -14.56 -7.15
N ASN A 26 -1.05 -14.62 -7.04
CA ASN A 26 -1.97 -14.67 -8.17
C ASN A 26 -2.74 -13.37 -8.25
N ILE A 27 -2.84 -12.78 -9.44
CA ILE A 27 -3.57 -11.55 -9.72
C ILE A 27 -4.61 -11.83 -10.81
N GLU A 28 -5.84 -11.41 -10.55
CA GLU A 28 -6.96 -11.61 -11.47
C GLU A 28 -6.98 -10.51 -12.55
N ASN A 29 -7.67 -10.81 -13.67
CA ASN A 29 -7.82 -9.83 -14.74
C ASN A 29 -8.66 -8.62 -14.27
N GLY A 30 -8.18 -7.41 -14.57
CA GLY A 30 -8.85 -6.15 -14.18
C GLY A 30 -8.69 -5.76 -12.72
N GLU A 31 -7.95 -6.55 -11.92
CA GLU A 31 -7.71 -6.28 -10.51
C GLU A 31 -6.72 -5.12 -10.29
N PHE A 32 -6.96 -4.32 -9.25
CA PHE A 32 -6.01 -3.30 -8.78
C PHE A 32 -5.30 -3.81 -7.52
N VAL A 33 -4.06 -4.25 -7.67
CA VAL A 33 -3.25 -4.76 -6.55
C VAL A 33 -2.23 -3.72 -6.11
N VAL A 34 -2.12 -3.50 -4.80
CA VAL A 34 -1.15 -2.55 -4.24
C VAL A 34 -0.08 -3.29 -3.44
N PHE A 35 1.19 -3.10 -3.81
CA PHE A 35 2.34 -3.54 -3.03
C PHE A 35 2.74 -2.43 -2.06
N VAL A 36 2.67 -2.71 -0.77
CA VAL A 36 2.99 -1.75 0.30
C VAL A 36 4.00 -2.34 1.28
N GLY A 37 4.81 -1.50 1.90
CA GLY A 37 5.82 -1.90 2.88
C GLY A 37 6.90 -0.84 3.05
N PRO A 38 7.82 -1.01 3.98
CA PRO A 38 8.92 -0.08 4.24
C PRO A 38 9.81 0.14 3.02
N SER A 39 10.56 1.24 3.01
CA SER A 39 11.56 1.49 1.97
C SER A 39 12.61 0.37 1.94
N GLY A 40 12.98 -0.08 0.73
CA GLY A 40 13.98 -1.15 0.56
C GLY A 40 13.47 -2.58 0.78
N CYS A 41 12.18 -2.82 1.07
CA CYS A 41 11.66 -4.18 1.33
C CYS A 41 11.44 -5.04 0.07
N GLY A 42 11.79 -4.58 -1.15
CA GLY A 42 11.72 -5.39 -2.37
C GLY A 42 10.56 -5.08 -3.34
N LYS A 43 9.65 -4.16 -3.02
CA LYS A 43 8.45 -3.81 -3.85
C LYS A 43 8.80 -3.42 -5.28
N SER A 44 9.65 -2.41 -5.46
CA SER A 44 10.06 -1.94 -6.79
C SER A 44 10.89 -2.98 -7.54
N THR A 45 11.66 -3.81 -6.83
CA THR A 45 12.38 -4.94 -7.43
C THR A 45 11.39 -5.94 -8.02
N LEU A 46 10.35 -6.33 -7.25
CA LEU A 46 9.31 -7.23 -7.72
C LEU A 46 8.55 -6.65 -8.92
N LEU A 47 8.20 -5.37 -8.86
CA LEU A 47 7.54 -4.68 -9.97
C LEU A 47 8.42 -4.67 -11.24
N ARG A 48 9.72 -4.38 -11.10
CA ARG A 48 10.66 -4.35 -12.23
C ARG A 48 10.92 -5.73 -12.83
N MET A 49 10.88 -6.79 -12.03
CA MET A 49 10.93 -8.17 -12.54
C MET A 49 9.72 -8.49 -13.40
N ILE A 50 8.53 -8.08 -13.01
CA ILE A 50 7.30 -8.21 -13.82
C ILE A 50 7.43 -7.42 -15.13
N ALA A 51 8.01 -6.21 -15.08
CA ALA A 51 8.25 -5.38 -16.26
C ALA A 51 9.36 -5.93 -17.18
N GLY A 52 10.19 -6.87 -16.70
CA GLY A 52 11.39 -7.36 -17.42
C GLY A 52 12.58 -6.41 -17.37
N LEU A 53 12.54 -5.42 -16.49
CA LEU A 53 13.64 -4.46 -16.28
C LEU A 53 14.66 -4.96 -15.25
N GLU A 54 14.36 -6.08 -14.60
CA GLU A 54 15.21 -6.75 -13.64
C GLU A 54 15.05 -8.27 -13.83
N ASP A 55 16.15 -9.01 -13.89
CA ASP A 55 16.13 -10.46 -14.03
C ASP A 55 15.74 -11.12 -12.70
N ILE A 56 14.98 -12.20 -12.79
CA ILE A 56 14.72 -13.08 -11.65
C ILE A 56 15.92 -14.03 -11.42
N THR A 57 16.15 -14.43 -10.17
CA THR A 57 17.16 -15.46 -9.86
C THR A 57 16.59 -16.86 -10.00
N SER A 58 15.34 -17.05 -9.56
CA SER A 58 14.58 -18.31 -9.70
C SER A 58 13.08 -18.05 -9.65
N GLY A 59 12.30 -19.03 -10.05
CA GLY A 59 10.84 -18.98 -10.15
C GLY A 59 10.35 -18.65 -11.55
N GLU A 60 9.06 -18.46 -11.71
CA GLU A 60 8.42 -18.18 -13.00
C GLU A 60 7.38 -17.07 -12.88
N ILE A 61 7.35 -16.19 -13.88
CA ILE A 61 6.31 -15.18 -14.06
C ILE A 61 5.46 -15.61 -15.25
N VAL A 62 4.17 -15.86 -15.00
CA VAL A 62 3.22 -16.29 -16.02
C VAL A 62 2.21 -15.18 -16.24
N LEU A 63 2.10 -14.69 -17.47
CA LEU A 63 1.11 -13.69 -17.88
C LEU A 63 0.22 -14.28 -18.97
N ASP A 64 -1.09 -14.31 -18.72
CA ASP A 64 -2.08 -14.81 -19.67
C ASP A 64 -1.67 -16.20 -20.20
N SER A 65 -1.35 -17.11 -19.27
CA SER A 65 -0.88 -18.49 -19.50
C SER A 65 0.47 -18.63 -20.20
N ASN A 66 1.25 -17.55 -20.37
CA ASN A 66 2.57 -17.60 -21.00
C ASN A 66 3.66 -17.22 -19.99
N ILE A 67 4.74 -18.02 -19.94
CA ILE A 67 5.92 -17.68 -19.14
C ILE A 67 6.62 -16.51 -19.82
N ILE A 68 6.83 -15.40 -19.07
CA ILE A 68 7.42 -14.16 -19.60
C ILE A 68 8.84 -13.88 -19.10
N ASN A 69 9.48 -14.81 -18.39
CA ASN A 69 10.81 -14.60 -17.81
C ASN A 69 11.84 -14.05 -18.80
N ASN A 70 11.91 -14.67 -19.99
CA ASN A 70 12.89 -14.37 -21.03
C ASN A 70 12.33 -13.46 -22.15
N ILE A 71 11.12 -12.93 -22.00
CA ILE A 71 10.51 -12.02 -22.98
C ILE A 71 11.08 -10.61 -22.74
N ASP A 72 11.50 -9.95 -23.84
CA ASP A 72 11.98 -8.56 -23.78
C ASP A 72 10.92 -7.63 -23.18
N PRO A 73 11.32 -6.63 -22.35
CA PRO A 73 10.37 -5.68 -21.75
C PRO A 73 9.43 -4.98 -22.75
N SER A 74 9.90 -4.75 -23.98
CA SER A 74 9.10 -4.12 -25.04
C SER A 74 7.97 -5.00 -25.57
N GLU A 75 8.08 -6.33 -25.40
CA GLU A 75 7.16 -7.36 -25.92
C GLU A 75 6.24 -7.95 -24.85
N ARG A 76 6.42 -7.61 -23.57
CA ARG A 76 5.61 -8.15 -22.46
C ARG A 76 4.18 -7.61 -22.38
N ASP A 77 3.77 -6.69 -23.26
CA ASP A 77 2.48 -5.98 -23.19
C ASP A 77 2.18 -5.33 -21.84
N VAL A 78 3.23 -4.90 -21.15
CA VAL A 78 3.14 -4.11 -19.91
C VAL A 78 3.49 -2.64 -20.17
N ALA A 79 2.91 -1.74 -19.39
CA ALA A 79 3.29 -0.33 -19.40
C ALA A 79 3.61 0.13 -17.99
N MET A 80 4.75 0.81 -17.83
CA MET A 80 5.23 1.26 -16.53
C MET A 80 5.23 2.79 -16.42
N VAL A 81 4.72 3.29 -15.31
CA VAL A 81 4.80 4.68 -14.89
C VAL A 81 5.82 4.75 -13.75
N PHE A 82 6.91 5.47 -13.98
CA PHE A 82 8.02 5.60 -13.06
C PHE A 82 7.80 6.73 -12.05
N GLN A 83 8.45 6.65 -10.91
CA GLN A 83 8.43 7.63 -9.83
C GLN A 83 8.80 9.06 -10.28
N ASN A 84 9.77 9.18 -11.20
CA ASN A 84 10.23 10.46 -11.77
C ASN A 84 9.53 10.81 -13.09
N TYR A 85 8.43 10.11 -13.43
CA TYR A 85 7.64 10.21 -14.67
C TYR A 85 8.42 9.80 -15.93
N ALA A 86 9.75 9.85 -15.95
CA ALA A 86 10.65 9.52 -17.05
C ALA A 86 10.26 10.18 -18.39
N LEU A 87 9.78 11.43 -18.37
CA LEU A 87 9.41 12.17 -19.58
C LEU A 87 10.67 12.64 -20.32
N TYR A 88 10.62 12.58 -21.64
CA TYR A 88 11.67 13.12 -22.50
C TYR A 88 11.59 14.66 -22.52
N PRO A 89 12.55 15.39 -21.90
CA PRO A 89 12.40 16.84 -21.66
C PRO A 89 12.47 17.69 -22.91
N HIS A 90 13.09 17.17 -23.97
CA HIS A 90 13.24 17.85 -25.27
C HIS A 90 12.02 17.67 -26.18
N MET A 91 11.13 16.71 -25.90
CA MET A 91 9.94 16.39 -26.70
C MET A 91 8.71 17.13 -26.14
N THR A 92 7.75 17.44 -27.04
CA THR A 92 6.41 17.89 -26.62
C THR A 92 5.62 16.78 -25.92
N VAL A 93 4.50 17.13 -25.29
CA VAL A 93 3.55 16.14 -24.69
C VAL A 93 3.11 15.14 -25.76
N TYR A 94 2.67 15.63 -26.93
CA TYR A 94 2.30 14.77 -28.06
C TYR A 94 3.41 13.77 -28.41
N ASN A 95 4.64 14.26 -28.60
CA ASN A 95 5.76 13.39 -28.97
C ASN A 95 6.16 12.42 -27.85
N ASN A 96 6.05 12.82 -26.60
CA ASN A 96 6.23 11.91 -25.46
C ASN A 96 5.24 10.73 -25.52
N MET A 97 3.95 11.00 -25.77
CA MET A 97 2.93 9.97 -25.88
C MET A 97 3.10 9.11 -27.15
N ALA A 98 3.39 9.74 -28.28
CA ALA A 98 3.53 9.06 -29.56
C ALA A 98 4.79 8.19 -29.70
N TYR A 99 5.83 8.44 -28.90
CA TYR A 99 7.17 7.86 -29.08
C TYR A 99 7.15 6.32 -29.14
N GLY A 100 6.50 5.67 -28.18
CA GLY A 100 6.43 4.20 -28.13
C GLY A 100 5.66 3.60 -29.30
N LEU A 101 4.65 4.29 -29.81
CA LEU A 101 3.87 3.85 -30.98
C LEU A 101 4.67 3.99 -32.28
N LYS A 102 5.44 5.10 -32.42
CA LYS A 102 6.35 5.30 -33.56
C LYS A 102 7.39 4.18 -33.66
N ASN A 103 7.99 3.80 -32.54
CA ASN A 103 8.99 2.71 -32.50
C ASN A 103 8.40 1.34 -32.86
N ARG A 104 7.10 1.15 -32.65
CA ARG A 104 6.37 -0.07 -33.06
C ARG A 104 5.88 -0.02 -34.52
N GLY A 105 6.21 1.02 -35.29
CA GLY A 105 5.83 1.15 -36.68
C GLY A 105 4.34 1.43 -36.91
N ILE A 106 3.62 1.91 -35.92
CA ILE A 106 2.19 2.27 -36.02
C ILE A 106 2.03 3.46 -36.99
N SER A 107 0.97 3.46 -37.81
CA SER A 107 0.69 4.50 -38.79
C SER A 107 0.49 5.87 -38.12
N LYS A 108 0.86 6.95 -38.83
CA LYS A 108 0.72 8.33 -38.34
C LYS A 108 -0.72 8.65 -37.94
N GLN A 109 -1.69 8.22 -38.72
CA GLN A 109 -3.12 8.47 -38.48
C GLN A 109 -3.59 7.73 -37.19
N GLU A 110 -3.17 6.49 -36.99
CA GLU A 110 -3.53 5.72 -35.79
C GLU A 110 -2.87 6.30 -34.54
N ILE A 111 -1.61 6.75 -34.64
CA ILE A 111 -0.91 7.45 -33.54
C ILE A 111 -1.68 8.71 -33.15
N GLU A 112 -2.09 9.53 -34.13
CA GLU A 112 -2.83 10.75 -33.89
C GLU A 112 -4.15 10.49 -33.16
N ASN A 113 -4.91 9.49 -33.60
CA ASN A 113 -6.15 9.09 -32.98
C ASN A 113 -5.92 8.63 -31.51
N LYS A 114 -4.99 7.68 -31.29
CA LYS A 114 -4.69 7.17 -29.94
C LYS A 114 -4.19 8.25 -28.98
N VAL A 115 -3.34 9.15 -29.45
CA VAL A 115 -2.81 10.25 -28.62
C VAL A 115 -3.92 11.23 -28.26
N ASN A 116 -4.76 11.62 -29.23
CA ASN A 116 -5.87 12.54 -28.97
C ASN A 116 -6.92 11.94 -28.03
N ASP A 117 -7.26 10.67 -28.19
CA ASP A 117 -8.21 9.98 -27.31
C ASP A 117 -7.67 9.89 -25.86
N ALA A 118 -6.40 9.50 -25.71
CA ALA A 118 -5.76 9.46 -24.39
C ALA A 118 -5.59 10.86 -23.78
N ALA A 119 -5.30 11.88 -24.60
CA ALA A 119 -5.18 13.25 -24.13
C ALA A 119 -6.52 13.81 -23.62
N LYS A 120 -7.63 13.53 -24.31
CA LYS A 120 -8.98 13.89 -23.86
C LYS A 120 -9.34 13.16 -22.57
N LEU A 121 -9.09 11.85 -22.50
CA LEU A 121 -9.35 11.02 -21.31
C LEU A 121 -8.64 11.57 -20.06
N LEU A 122 -7.43 12.12 -20.26
CA LEU A 122 -6.58 12.65 -19.18
C LEU A 122 -6.71 14.17 -19.00
N GLU A 123 -7.57 14.84 -19.76
CA GLU A 123 -7.76 16.30 -19.72
C GLU A 123 -6.44 17.08 -19.94
N ILE A 124 -5.62 16.63 -20.92
CA ILE A 124 -4.34 17.25 -21.29
C ILE A 124 -4.25 17.63 -22.76
N ASP A 125 -5.37 17.60 -23.50
CA ASP A 125 -5.47 17.93 -24.91
C ASP A 125 -4.95 19.33 -25.24
N SER A 126 -5.21 20.32 -24.37
CA SER A 126 -4.71 21.70 -24.50
C SER A 126 -3.20 21.84 -24.27
N TYR A 127 -2.50 20.79 -23.86
CA TYR A 127 -1.06 20.83 -23.54
C TYR A 127 -0.20 20.04 -24.53
N LEU A 128 -0.77 19.44 -25.57
CA LEU A 128 -0.08 18.53 -26.48
C LEU A 128 1.20 19.13 -27.11
N GLU A 129 1.21 20.43 -27.41
CA GLU A 129 2.36 21.13 -27.98
C GLU A 129 3.38 21.64 -26.93
N ARG A 130 3.07 21.53 -25.63
CA ARG A 130 3.97 21.97 -24.57
C ARG A 130 5.08 20.96 -24.31
N LYS A 131 6.20 21.43 -23.74
CA LYS A 131 7.27 20.58 -23.21
C LYS A 131 7.05 20.31 -21.72
N PRO A 132 7.63 19.22 -21.15
CA PRO A 132 7.50 18.88 -19.75
C PRO A 132 7.89 20.00 -18.77
N SER A 133 8.85 20.85 -19.13
CA SER A 133 9.28 22.01 -18.34
C SER A 133 8.19 23.07 -18.15
N MET A 134 7.17 23.08 -19.01
CA MET A 134 6.04 24.03 -18.97
C MET A 134 4.81 23.47 -18.24
N LEU A 135 4.94 22.33 -17.56
CA LEU A 135 3.85 21.59 -16.93
C LEU A 135 3.99 21.55 -15.41
N SER A 136 2.86 21.56 -14.71
CA SER A 136 2.81 21.26 -13.27
C SER A 136 3.14 19.79 -12.98
N GLY A 137 3.38 19.43 -11.70
CA GLY A 137 3.63 18.04 -11.29
C GLY A 137 2.52 17.09 -11.73
N GLY A 138 1.25 17.43 -11.47
CA GLY A 138 0.10 16.60 -11.86
C GLY A 138 -0.06 16.50 -13.39
N GLN A 139 0.20 17.59 -14.14
CA GLN A 139 0.19 17.53 -15.59
C GLN A 139 1.29 16.60 -16.14
N ARG A 140 2.50 16.65 -15.58
CA ARG A 140 3.57 15.70 -15.94
C ARG A 140 3.18 14.26 -15.67
N GLN A 141 2.54 14.00 -14.53
CA GLN A 141 2.04 12.67 -14.20
C GLN A 141 0.98 12.18 -15.20
N ARG A 142 -0.01 13.02 -15.55
CA ARG A 142 -1.01 12.69 -16.57
C ARG A 142 -0.35 12.38 -17.92
N VAL A 143 0.69 13.10 -18.32
CA VAL A 143 1.46 12.80 -19.54
C VAL A 143 2.16 11.43 -19.43
N ALA A 144 2.74 11.09 -18.27
CA ALA A 144 3.36 9.77 -18.05
C ALA A 144 2.33 8.64 -18.12
N MET A 145 1.12 8.87 -17.59
CA MET A 145 -0.01 7.95 -17.75
C MET A 145 -0.44 7.84 -19.20
N GLY A 146 -0.52 8.95 -19.94
CA GLY A 146 -0.85 8.97 -21.36
C GLY A 146 0.11 8.13 -22.20
N ARG A 147 1.42 8.19 -21.90
CA ARG A 147 2.44 7.32 -22.54
C ARG A 147 2.17 5.83 -22.32
N ALA A 148 1.62 5.47 -21.16
CA ALA A 148 1.26 4.10 -20.85
C ALA A 148 -0.05 3.68 -21.54
N ILE A 149 -1.08 4.53 -21.49
CA ILE A 149 -2.43 4.28 -22.02
C ILE A 149 -2.43 4.08 -23.53
N VAL A 150 -1.73 4.92 -24.30
CA VAL A 150 -1.70 4.84 -25.77
C VAL A 150 -1.19 3.50 -26.30
N ARG A 151 -0.45 2.74 -25.47
CA ARG A 151 0.08 1.41 -25.81
C ARG A 151 -0.96 0.30 -25.68
N ASN A 152 -2.10 0.60 -25.03
CA ASN A 152 -3.15 -0.38 -24.68
C ASN A 152 -2.58 -1.66 -24.04
N PRO A 153 -1.87 -1.52 -22.90
CA PRO A 153 -1.18 -2.65 -22.29
C PRO A 153 -2.16 -3.63 -21.62
N LYS A 154 -1.71 -4.87 -21.42
CA LYS A 154 -2.42 -5.87 -20.61
C LYS A 154 -2.33 -5.56 -19.10
N ILE A 155 -1.22 -4.96 -18.65
CA ILE A 155 -0.99 -4.59 -17.25
C ILE A 155 -0.38 -3.19 -17.15
N PHE A 156 -0.90 -2.38 -16.22
CA PHE A 156 -0.27 -1.16 -15.76
C PHE A 156 0.59 -1.43 -14.52
N LEU A 157 1.81 -0.95 -14.54
CA LEU A 157 2.76 -0.99 -13.44
C LEU A 157 3.08 0.44 -12.98
N PHE A 158 2.84 0.75 -11.71
CA PHE A 158 3.07 2.07 -11.11
C PHE A 158 4.14 1.96 -10.02
N ASP A 159 5.33 2.54 -10.25
CA ASP A 159 6.44 2.57 -9.27
C ASP A 159 6.42 3.92 -8.53
N GLU A 160 5.76 3.97 -7.39
CA GLU A 160 5.59 5.16 -6.52
C GLU A 160 5.19 6.45 -7.27
N PRO A 161 4.17 6.44 -8.13
CA PRO A 161 3.92 7.55 -9.05
C PRO A 161 3.46 8.84 -8.36
N LEU A 162 3.01 8.78 -7.10
CA LEU A 162 2.47 9.91 -6.34
C LEU A 162 3.45 10.54 -5.35
N SER A 163 4.64 9.93 -5.16
CA SER A 163 5.60 10.33 -4.12
C SER A 163 6.12 11.76 -4.25
N ASN A 164 6.21 12.29 -5.49
CA ASN A 164 6.73 13.63 -5.79
C ASN A 164 5.66 14.74 -5.83
N LEU A 165 4.44 14.46 -5.33
CA LEU A 165 3.34 15.42 -5.32
C LEU A 165 3.06 15.94 -3.91
N ASP A 166 2.57 17.19 -3.83
CA ASP A 166 2.02 17.72 -2.59
C ASP A 166 0.74 16.97 -2.16
N ALA A 167 0.35 17.08 -0.89
CA ALA A 167 -0.75 16.29 -0.31
C ALA A 167 -2.10 16.51 -1.01
N LYS A 168 -2.42 17.76 -1.43
CA LYS A 168 -3.67 18.08 -2.12
C LYS A 168 -3.73 17.42 -3.50
N LEU A 169 -2.66 17.58 -4.27
CA LEU A 169 -2.55 17.03 -5.62
C LEU A 169 -2.47 15.50 -5.57
N ARG A 170 -1.76 14.92 -4.59
CA ARG A 170 -1.71 13.46 -4.36
C ARG A 170 -3.10 12.87 -4.15
N ASN A 171 -3.92 13.49 -3.30
CA ASN A 171 -5.29 13.05 -3.07
C ASN A 171 -6.15 13.09 -4.34
N GLN A 172 -6.03 14.16 -5.13
CA GLN A 172 -6.74 14.28 -6.41
C GLN A 172 -6.30 13.19 -7.40
N MET A 173 -4.98 13.05 -7.61
CA MET A 173 -4.42 12.09 -8.56
C MET A 173 -4.72 10.63 -8.19
N ARG A 174 -4.77 10.32 -6.90
CA ARG A 174 -5.18 9.00 -6.42
C ARG A 174 -6.59 8.64 -6.89
N LEU A 175 -7.55 9.56 -6.74
CA LEU A 175 -8.92 9.36 -7.21
C LEU A 175 -9.00 9.22 -8.74
N GLU A 176 -8.21 10.01 -9.47
CA GLU A 176 -8.14 9.95 -10.93
C GLU A 176 -7.58 8.61 -11.41
N ILE A 177 -6.49 8.11 -10.81
CA ILE A 177 -5.92 6.80 -11.15
C ILE A 177 -6.94 5.68 -10.92
N LYS A 178 -7.66 5.70 -9.78
CA LYS A 178 -8.69 4.69 -9.49
C LYS A 178 -9.83 4.73 -10.51
N LYS A 179 -10.34 5.93 -10.84
CA LYS A 179 -11.40 6.11 -11.85
C LYS A 179 -10.95 5.61 -13.21
N LEU A 180 -9.75 6.01 -13.63
CA LEU A 180 -9.19 5.62 -14.92
C LEU A 180 -9.03 4.10 -15.04
N GLN A 181 -8.47 3.46 -14.03
CA GLN A 181 -8.31 2.00 -14.02
C GLN A 181 -9.67 1.30 -14.12
N ARG A 182 -10.69 1.77 -13.36
CA ARG A 182 -12.06 1.23 -13.44
C ARG A 182 -12.68 1.40 -14.82
N GLN A 183 -12.47 2.55 -15.45
CA GLN A 183 -12.98 2.83 -16.79
C GLN A 183 -12.32 1.96 -17.86
N MET A 184 -11.03 1.69 -17.74
CA MET A 184 -10.26 0.89 -18.69
C MET A 184 -10.35 -0.61 -18.44
N GLY A 185 -10.66 -1.05 -17.22
CA GLY A 185 -10.70 -2.44 -16.82
C GLY A 185 -9.36 -3.17 -16.90
N VAL A 186 -8.23 -2.45 -16.95
CA VAL A 186 -6.89 -3.02 -17.09
C VAL A 186 -6.34 -3.42 -15.72
N THR A 187 -5.74 -4.61 -15.65
CA THR A 187 -5.02 -5.08 -14.45
C THR A 187 -3.93 -4.09 -14.06
N SER A 188 -3.86 -3.73 -12.79
CA SER A 188 -2.92 -2.70 -12.32
C SER A 188 -2.17 -3.15 -11.07
N ILE A 189 -0.85 -2.93 -11.05
CA ILE A 189 -0.01 -3.12 -9.88
C ILE A 189 0.58 -1.77 -9.50
N PHE A 190 0.37 -1.37 -8.26
CA PHE A 190 0.77 -0.07 -7.73
C PHE A 190 1.70 -0.26 -6.53
N VAL A 191 2.90 0.29 -6.61
CA VAL A 191 3.86 0.28 -5.52
C VAL A 191 3.76 1.60 -4.75
N THR A 192 3.69 1.51 -3.44
CA THR A 192 3.73 2.66 -2.54
C THR A 192 4.31 2.31 -1.18
N HIS A 193 4.76 3.32 -0.44
CA HIS A 193 5.03 3.25 0.99
C HIS A 193 3.94 3.96 1.82
N ASP A 194 2.96 4.59 1.17
CA ASP A 194 1.84 5.30 1.81
C ASP A 194 0.67 4.33 2.03
N GLN A 195 0.32 4.12 3.29
CA GLN A 195 -0.78 3.24 3.70
C GLN A 195 -2.14 3.76 3.19
N THR A 196 -2.33 5.09 3.15
CA THR A 196 -3.59 5.69 2.68
C THR A 196 -3.81 5.39 1.20
N GLU A 197 -2.73 5.43 0.39
CA GLU A 197 -2.78 5.02 -1.00
C GLU A 197 -3.17 3.55 -1.13
N ALA A 198 -2.52 2.67 -0.35
CA ALA A 198 -2.81 1.24 -0.38
C ALA A 198 -4.26 0.93 0.00
N MET A 199 -4.74 1.49 1.11
CA MET A 199 -6.09 1.27 1.63
C MET A 199 -7.19 1.80 0.71
N THR A 200 -6.91 2.82 -0.10
CA THR A 200 -7.94 3.48 -0.94
C THR A 200 -7.92 3.04 -2.40
N LEU A 201 -6.75 2.66 -2.94
CA LEU A 201 -6.61 2.23 -4.33
C LEU A 201 -6.84 0.74 -4.52
N GLY A 202 -6.29 -0.10 -3.63
CA GLY A 202 -6.26 -1.55 -3.81
C GLY A 202 -7.63 -2.21 -3.76
N ASP A 203 -7.86 -3.16 -4.65
CA ASP A 203 -8.86 -4.20 -4.45
C ASP A 203 -8.28 -5.26 -3.51
N ARG A 204 -6.97 -5.57 -3.68
CA ARG A 204 -6.14 -6.27 -2.71
C ARG A 204 -4.84 -5.52 -2.43
N ILE A 205 -4.35 -5.71 -1.22
CA ILE A 205 -3.07 -5.20 -0.74
C ILE A 205 -2.14 -6.38 -0.49
N VAL A 206 -0.90 -6.25 -0.93
CA VAL A 206 0.21 -7.16 -0.64
C VAL A 206 1.18 -6.42 0.27
N VAL A 207 1.21 -6.79 1.53
CA VAL A 207 2.16 -6.22 2.50
C VAL A 207 3.49 -6.96 2.40
N ILE A 208 4.55 -6.24 2.08
CA ILE A 208 5.89 -6.81 1.87
C ILE A 208 6.84 -6.26 2.92
N ASN A 209 7.62 -7.15 3.53
CA ASN A 209 8.63 -6.84 4.52
C ASN A 209 9.87 -7.70 4.28
N ASN A 210 11.06 -7.09 4.20
CA ASN A 210 12.34 -7.80 4.02
C ASN A 210 12.32 -8.85 2.89
N GLY A 211 11.69 -8.53 1.76
CA GLY A 211 11.58 -9.42 0.61
C GLY A 211 10.55 -10.53 0.74
N ILE A 212 9.78 -10.56 1.81
CA ILE A 212 8.76 -11.59 2.09
C ILE A 212 7.37 -10.95 2.03
N VAL A 213 6.39 -11.66 1.48
CA VAL A 213 4.98 -11.30 1.55
C VAL A 213 4.43 -11.70 2.93
N GLU A 214 4.16 -10.72 3.77
CA GLU A 214 3.60 -10.90 5.13
C GLU A 214 2.12 -11.25 5.09
N GLN A 215 1.36 -10.55 4.24
CA GLN A 215 -0.07 -10.77 4.09
C GLN A 215 -0.57 -10.28 2.74
N VAL A 216 -1.57 -10.99 2.20
CA VAL A 216 -2.36 -10.57 1.04
C VAL A 216 -3.83 -10.58 1.45
N GLY A 217 -4.55 -9.51 1.15
CA GLY A 217 -5.98 -9.43 1.47
C GLY A 217 -6.60 -8.12 0.98
N THR A 218 -7.91 -8.00 1.14
CA THR A 218 -8.62 -6.74 0.93
C THR A 218 -8.17 -5.68 1.96
N PRO A 219 -8.32 -4.39 1.69
CA PRO A 219 -8.02 -3.34 2.66
C PRO A 219 -8.67 -3.59 4.03
N LYS A 220 -9.93 -4.04 4.04
CA LYS A 220 -10.65 -4.35 5.28
C LYS A 220 -10.00 -5.51 6.04
N GLU A 221 -9.64 -6.60 5.37
CA GLU A 221 -9.00 -7.76 6.00
C GLU A 221 -7.63 -7.41 6.59
N ILE A 222 -6.80 -6.68 5.83
CA ILE A 222 -5.47 -6.24 6.27
C ILE A 222 -5.56 -5.39 7.55
N TYR A 223 -6.56 -4.50 7.63
CA TYR A 223 -6.75 -3.63 8.80
C TYR A 223 -7.35 -4.38 9.99
N SER A 224 -8.44 -5.15 9.76
CA SER A 224 -9.21 -5.78 10.84
C SER A 224 -8.66 -7.14 11.28
N LYS A 225 -7.87 -7.81 10.44
CA LYS A 225 -7.33 -9.16 10.71
C LYS A 225 -5.86 -9.25 10.28
N PRO A 226 -4.94 -8.48 10.88
CA PRO A 226 -3.52 -8.59 10.56
C PRO A 226 -2.98 -9.96 10.95
N ASN A 227 -2.27 -10.63 10.04
CA ASN A 227 -1.71 -11.97 10.25
C ASN A 227 -0.47 -11.96 11.14
N THR A 228 0.22 -10.82 11.22
CA THR A 228 1.44 -10.68 11.99
C THR A 228 1.44 -9.36 12.76
N LYS A 229 2.22 -9.32 13.84
CA LYS A 229 2.50 -8.09 14.60
C LYS A 229 3.03 -6.97 13.69
N PHE A 230 3.91 -7.33 12.74
CA PHE A 230 4.42 -6.37 11.75
C PHE A 230 3.29 -5.72 10.94
N VAL A 231 2.35 -6.50 10.39
CA VAL A 231 1.22 -5.95 9.62
C VAL A 231 0.33 -5.08 10.51
N ALA A 232 0.09 -5.50 11.75
CA ALA A 232 -0.70 -4.76 12.73
C ALA A 232 -0.12 -3.37 13.03
N GLU A 233 1.20 -3.29 13.23
CA GLU A 233 1.93 -2.04 13.51
C GLU A 233 2.14 -1.20 12.25
N PHE A 234 2.38 -1.86 11.09
CA PHE A 234 2.63 -1.14 9.84
C PHE A 234 1.36 -0.50 9.27
N ILE A 235 0.19 -1.12 9.44
CA ILE A 235 -1.09 -0.65 8.88
C ILE A 235 -1.92 0.06 9.95
N GLY A 236 -2.21 1.34 9.72
CA GLY A 236 -3.00 2.21 10.59
C GLY A 236 -2.23 3.47 10.97
N SER A 237 -2.97 4.59 11.13
CA SER A 237 -2.42 5.87 11.59
C SER A 237 -3.41 6.52 12.57
N PRO A 238 -3.08 6.48 13.88
CA PRO A 238 -1.91 5.89 14.52
C PRO A 238 -1.82 4.37 14.32
N GLN A 239 -0.61 3.80 14.54
CA GLN A 239 -0.38 2.36 14.49
C GLN A 239 -1.15 1.63 15.61
N MET A 240 -1.34 0.30 15.47
CA MET A 240 -1.92 -0.53 16.53
C MET A 240 -1.09 -0.45 17.80
N ASN A 241 -1.73 -0.26 18.95
CA ASN A 241 -1.08 -0.35 20.24
C ASN A 241 -0.75 -1.82 20.51
N ILE A 242 0.51 -2.11 20.81
CA ILE A 242 0.98 -3.46 21.14
C ILE A 242 1.46 -3.49 22.58
N PHE A 243 0.85 -4.35 23.38
CA PHE A 243 1.22 -4.54 24.79
C PHE A 243 1.76 -5.94 25.00
N ASN A 244 3.00 -6.05 25.49
CA ASN A 244 3.55 -7.32 25.93
C ASN A 244 2.84 -7.75 27.20
N CYS A 245 2.44 -9.01 27.26
CA CYS A 245 1.65 -9.54 28.36
C CYS A 245 1.83 -11.05 28.53
N LYS A 246 1.37 -11.54 29.68
CA LYS A 246 1.10 -12.97 29.88
C LYS A 246 -0.39 -13.21 29.77
N ILE A 247 -0.77 -14.29 29.11
CA ILE A 247 -2.16 -14.69 28.95
C ILE A 247 -2.40 -15.97 29.70
N ASP A 248 -3.32 -15.93 30.66
CA ASP A 248 -3.72 -17.05 31.49
C ASP A 248 -5.26 -17.15 31.51
N ASN A 249 -5.78 -18.30 31.10
CA ASN A 249 -7.22 -18.60 31.07
C ASN A 249 -8.06 -17.49 30.41
N GLY A 250 -7.63 -16.99 29.23
CA GLY A 250 -8.35 -15.95 28.48
C GLY A 250 -8.27 -14.56 29.11
N THR A 251 -7.29 -14.31 29.98
CA THR A 251 -7.05 -13.01 30.60
C THR A 251 -5.62 -12.57 30.31
N ALA A 252 -5.45 -11.43 29.63
CA ALA A 252 -4.15 -10.80 29.45
C ALA A 252 -3.81 -9.93 30.66
N LYS A 253 -2.62 -10.12 31.23
CA LYS A 253 -2.11 -9.35 32.37
C LYS A 253 -1.03 -8.39 31.92
N ILE A 254 -1.30 -7.08 32.08
CA ILE A 254 -0.39 -5.97 31.75
C ILE A 254 -0.22 -5.16 33.03
N ASP A 255 0.96 -5.23 33.63
CA ASP A 255 1.22 -4.63 34.93
C ASP A 255 0.12 -5.00 35.98
N ASN A 256 -0.57 -4.02 36.54
CA ASN A 256 -1.67 -4.19 37.49
C ASN A 256 -3.05 -4.33 36.82
N HIS A 257 -3.13 -4.38 35.50
CA HIS A 257 -4.38 -4.43 34.76
C HIS A 257 -4.62 -5.82 34.16
N SER A 258 -5.89 -6.22 34.15
CA SER A 258 -6.34 -7.48 33.58
C SER A 258 -7.35 -7.18 32.47
N ILE A 259 -7.11 -7.68 31.25
CA ILE A 259 -7.95 -7.49 30.08
C ILE A 259 -8.52 -8.86 29.70
N ASN A 260 -9.83 -9.00 29.71
CA ASN A 260 -10.49 -10.22 29.29
C ASN A 260 -10.42 -10.34 27.77
N LEU A 261 -10.21 -11.56 27.30
CA LEU A 261 -10.11 -11.92 25.88
C LEU A 261 -11.28 -12.85 25.53
N ASP A 262 -11.72 -12.80 24.26
CA ASP A 262 -12.76 -13.72 23.78
C ASP A 262 -12.25 -15.17 23.65
N ASN A 263 -10.94 -15.37 23.56
CA ASN A 263 -10.31 -16.65 23.31
C ASN A 263 -9.57 -17.17 24.55
N SER A 264 -9.71 -18.45 24.82
CA SER A 264 -9.01 -19.16 25.94
C SER A 264 -7.58 -19.55 25.53
N VAL A 265 -6.80 -18.62 24.98
CA VAL A 265 -5.38 -18.82 24.69
C VAL A 265 -4.59 -18.77 26.01
N ASN A 266 -3.61 -19.65 26.16
CA ASN A 266 -2.61 -19.58 27.22
C ASN A 266 -1.24 -19.37 26.57
N ASN A 267 -0.56 -18.29 26.91
CA ASN A 267 0.78 -18.01 26.41
C ASN A 267 1.52 -17.06 27.36
N ASP A 268 2.69 -17.50 27.83
CA ASP A 268 3.52 -16.74 28.77
C ASP A 268 4.35 -15.63 28.10
N ASP A 269 4.47 -15.67 26.77
CA ASP A 269 5.21 -14.70 25.96
C ASP A 269 4.38 -14.24 24.76
N ALA A 270 3.35 -13.47 25.05
CA ALA A 270 2.43 -12.93 24.06
C ALA A 270 2.40 -11.41 24.04
N SER A 271 1.83 -10.86 22.99
CA SER A 271 1.39 -9.46 22.94
C SER A 271 -0.08 -9.40 22.59
N ILE A 272 -0.79 -8.43 23.17
CA ILE A 272 -2.10 -8.05 22.66
C ILE A 272 -2.01 -6.76 21.84
N GLY A 273 -2.78 -6.72 20.77
CA GLY A 273 -2.91 -5.57 19.87
C GLY A 273 -4.29 -4.94 19.97
N ILE A 274 -4.34 -3.61 20.06
CA ILE A 274 -5.60 -2.86 20.14
C ILE A 274 -5.49 -1.65 19.24
N ARG A 275 -6.45 -1.48 18.31
CA ARG A 275 -6.48 -0.29 17.46
C ARG A 275 -6.77 0.95 18.30
N PRO A 276 -6.12 2.10 18.00
CA PRO A 276 -6.39 3.36 18.69
C PRO A 276 -7.87 3.79 18.64
N ASP A 277 -8.56 3.46 17.52
CA ASP A 277 -9.98 3.77 17.31
C ASP A 277 -10.93 2.86 18.13
N ASP A 278 -10.45 1.69 18.59
CA ASP A 278 -11.24 0.70 19.35
C ASP A 278 -11.23 0.95 20.87
N ILE A 279 -10.42 1.91 21.32
CA ILE A 279 -10.41 2.33 22.73
C ILE A 279 -11.53 3.32 22.97
N GLN A 280 -12.49 2.96 23.82
CA GLN A 280 -13.68 3.77 24.09
C GLN A 280 -13.60 4.42 25.49
N ILE A 281 -13.56 5.75 25.52
CA ILE A 281 -13.61 6.50 26.80
C ILE A 281 -15.02 6.43 27.39
N SER A 282 -15.04 6.14 28.68
CA SER A 282 -16.28 6.06 29.48
C SER A 282 -15.99 6.45 30.94
N ASP A 283 -16.88 7.21 31.56
CA ASP A 283 -16.76 7.56 32.99
C ASP A 283 -16.78 6.32 33.90
N SER A 284 -17.41 5.24 33.44
CA SER A 284 -17.46 3.93 34.11
C SER A 284 -16.36 2.97 33.68
N GLY A 285 -15.41 3.41 32.85
CA GLY A 285 -14.35 2.57 32.33
C GLY A 285 -13.50 1.89 33.42
N SER A 286 -13.12 0.65 33.16
CA SER A 286 -12.38 -0.21 34.13
C SER A 286 -10.89 0.17 34.23
N ILE A 287 -10.33 0.81 33.21
CA ILE A 287 -8.92 1.20 33.16
C ILE A 287 -8.83 2.73 33.28
N THR A 288 -8.02 3.20 34.25
CA THR A 288 -7.78 4.64 34.44
C THR A 288 -6.35 4.96 34.05
N CYS A 289 -6.17 5.95 33.17
CA CYS A 289 -4.88 6.43 32.72
C CYS A 289 -4.82 7.96 32.70
N LYS A 290 -3.61 8.49 32.62
CA LYS A 290 -3.37 9.93 32.51
C LYS A 290 -3.01 10.31 31.05
N ALA A 291 -3.67 11.31 30.49
CA ALA A 291 -3.30 11.86 29.19
C ALA A 291 -1.96 12.57 29.27
N ASN A 292 -0.92 12.00 28.69
CA ASN A 292 0.43 12.59 28.68
C ASN A 292 0.53 13.72 27.65
N LEU A 293 -0.03 13.50 26.46
CA LEU A 293 -0.09 14.45 25.35
C LEU A 293 -1.43 14.33 24.63
N VAL A 294 -1.93 15.43 24.08
CA VAL A 294 -3.14 15.47 23.25
C VAL A 294 -2.83 16.24 21.98
N GLU A 295 -3.05 15.61 20.84
CA GLU A 295 -2.91 16.20 19.50
C GLU A 295 -4.29 16.40 18.87
N TYR A 296 -4.61 17.60 18.40
CA TYR A 296 -5.85 17.92 17.72
C TYR A 296 -5.65 17.86 16.20
N LEU A 297 -6.41 17.00 15.52
CA LEU A 297 -6.38 16.81 14.07
C LEU A 297 -7.63 17.39 13.36
N GLY A 298 -8.35 18.30 14.01
CA GLY A 298 -9.58 18.88 13.52
C GLY A 298 -10.82 18.11 14.00
N SER A 299 -11.34 17.17 13.22
CA SER A 299 -12.47 16.30 13.63
C SER A 299 -12.13 15.30 14.70
N ASP A 300 -10.86 14.87 14.73
CA ASP A 300 -10.34 13.86 15.62
C ASP A 300 -9.27 14.44 16.54
N MET A 301 -8.99 13.75 17.63
CA MET A 301 -7.83 13.96 18.49
C MET A 301 -7.14 12.64 18.80
N ILE A 302 -5.85 12.70 19.05
CA ILE A 302 -5.06 11.57 19.53
C ILE A 302 -4.59 11.89 20.95
N ILE A 303 -4.88 10.97 21.87
CA ILE A 303 -4.37 11.02 23.23
C ILE A 303 -3.26 9.99 23.35
N TYR A 304 -2.09 10.43 23.79
CA TYR A 304 -0.97 9.56 24.15
C TYR A 304 -0.96 9.36 25.66
N SER A 305 -0.82 8.11 26.07
CA SER A 305 -0.87 7.66 27.47
C SER A 305 0.04 6.47 27.68
N SER A 306 0.06 5.93 28.89
CA SER A 306 0.82 4.71 29.23
C SER A 306 -0.03 3.78 30.11
N LEU A 307 0.15 2.49 29.90
CA LEU A 307 -0.37 1.42 30.75
C LEU A 307 0.82 0.68 31.37
N GLY A 308 1.09 0.91 32.65
CA GLY A 308 2.40 0.62 33.21
C GLY A 308 3.51 1.40 32.50
N ASP A 309 4.56 0.72 32.08
CA ASP A 309 5.68 1.30 31.33
C ASP A 309 5.46 1.27 29.80
N GLN A 310 4.31 0.81 29.31
CA GLN A 310 4.03 0.65 27.88
C GLN A 310 3.16 1.80 27.37
N GLU A 311 3.70 2.55 26.39
CA GLU A 311 3.00 3.67 25.77
C GLU A 311 1.90 3.19 24.82
N PHE A 312 0.81 3.96 24.74
CA PHE A 312 -0.28 3.72 23.80
C PHE A 312 -0.95 5.03 23.36
N SER A 313 -1.74 4.94 22.29
CA SER A 313 -2.53 6.05 21.79
C SER A 313 -4.00 5.67 21.66
N CYS A 314 -4.89 6.64 21.92
CA CYS A 314 -6.32 6.56 21.62
C CYS A 314 -6.67 7.58 20.57
N LYS A 315 -7.45 7.20 19.56
CA LYS A 315 -7.97 8.15 18.57
C LYS A 315 -9.47 8.34 18.79
N LEU A 316 -9.86 9.56 19.06
CA LEU A 316 -11.19 9.93 19.51
C LEU A 316 -11.74 11.12 18.72
N SER A 317 -13.04 11.34 18.79
CA SER A 317 -13.65 12.57 18.30
C SER A 317 -13.17 13.77 19.12
N SER A 318 -12.79 14.87 18.45
CA SER A 318 -12.39 16.14 19.09
C SER A 318 -13.50 16.81 19.90
N LYS A 319 -14.74 16.25 19.90
CA LYS A 319 -15.86 16.71 20.73
C LYS A 319 -15.74 16.27 22.19
N ILE A 320 -14.87 15.32 22.50
CA ILE A 320 -14.59 14.84 23.85
C ILE A 320 -13.60 15.81 24.49
N ASP A 321 -13.87 16.31 25.71
CA ASP A 321 -13.00 17.27 26.39
C ASP A 321 -11.99 16.52 27.30
N VAL A 322 -10.87 16.12 26.74
CA VAL A 322 -9.72 15.57 27.48
C VAL A 322 -8.50 16.44 27.23
N LYS A 323 -7.84 16.90 28.29
CA LYS A 323 -6.64 17.75 28.20
C LYS A 323 -5.42 17.01 28.72
N ALA A 324 -4.25 17.37 28.23
CA ALA A 324 -2.99 16.84 28.77
C ALA A 324 -2.93 17.07 30.30
N GLY A 325 -2.53 16.06 31.02
CA GLY A 325 -2.50 16.02 32.48
C GLY A 325 -3.78 15.54 33.16
N ASN A 326 -4.93 15.45 32.44
CA ASN A 326 -6.17 14.91 33.01
C ASN A 326 -6.14 13.39 33.06
N GLU A 327 -6.82 12.81 34.04
CA GLU A 327 -7.17 11.39 34.04
C GLU A 327 -8.37 11.14 33.16
N PHE A 328 -8.37 10.00 32.49
CA PHE A 328 -9.50 9.48 31.74
C PHE A 328 -9.67 7.99 31.96
N LYS A 329 -10.87 7.52 31.79
CA LYS A 329 -11.19 6.09 31.94
C LYS A 329 -11.65 5.52 30.61
N PHE A 330 -11.31 4.27 30.37
CA PHE A 330 -11.71 3.58 29.15
C PHE A 330 -11.92 2.09 29.37
N ASP A 331 -12.59 1.48 28.42
CA ASP A 331 -12.76 0.04 28.30
C ASP A 331 -12.22 -0.46 26.96
N ILE A 332 -11.85 -1.73 26.94
CA ILE A 332 -11.43 -2.46 25.76
C ILE A 332 -12.42 -3.61 25.56
N GLN A 333 -13.03 -3.65 24.37
CA GLN A 333 -13.94 -4.74 24.04
C GLN A 333 -13.13 -6.01 23.71
N PRO A 334 -13.40 -7.16 24.36
CA PRO A 334 -12.64 -8.39 24.16
C PRO A 334 -12.53 -8.86 22.71
N ASN A 335 -13.61 -8.70 21.93
CA ASN A 335 -13.69 -9.08 20.52
C ASN A 335 -12.89 -8.18 19.56
N LEU A 336 -12.33 -7.07 20.05
CA LEU A 336 -11.49 -6.13 19.28
C LEU A 336 -10.00 -6.28 19.64
N VAL A 337 -9.66 -7.20 20.55
CA VAL A 337 -8.28 -7.49 20.92
C VAL A 337 -7.69 -8.54 19.98
N HIS A 338 -6.51 -8.26 19.45
CA HIS A 338 -5.71 -9.19 18.67
C HIS A 338 -4.62 -9.81 19.54
N ILE A 339 -4.33 -11.07 19.32
CA ILE A 339 -3.32 -11.81 20.12
C ILE A 339 -2.18 -12.21 19.18
N PHE A 340 -0.94 -11.89 19.57
CA PHE A 340 0.25 -12.26 18.83
C PHE A 340 1.23 -13.03 19.71
N ASP A 341 1.88 -14.03 19.12
CA ASP A 341 3.01 -14.72 19.71
C ASP A 341 4.28 -13.88 19.51
N ASN A 342 5.02 -13.59 20.60
CA ASN A 342 6.19 -12.71 20.52
C ASN A 342 7.37 -13.36 19.80
N SER A 343 7.48 -14.69 19.84
CA SER A 343 8.61 -15.43 19.25
C SER A 343 8.51 -15.48 17.72
N SER A 344 7.32 -15.71 17.18
CA SER A 344 7.06 -15.82 15.74
C SER A 344 6.49 -14.55 15.13
N GLY A 345 5.97 -13.62 15.92
CA GLY A 345 5.22 -12.45 15.49
C GLY A 345 3.86 -12.77 14.86
N LYS A 346 3.42 -14.04 14.87
CA LYS A 346 2.17 -14.47 14.24
C LYS A 346 0.97 -14.27 15.14
N ARG A 347 -0.18 -14.03 14.52
CA ARG A 347 -1.45 -13.94 15.21
C ARG A 347 -1.89 -15.31 15.71
N LEU A 348 -2.47 -15.37 16.93
CA LEU A 348 -2.91 -16.58 17.61
C LEU A 348 -4.44 -16.77 17.66
N ASP A 349 -5.22 -15.72 17.36
CA ASP A 349 -6.70 -15.67 17.44
C ASP A 349 -7.41 -15.70 16.08
#